data_5873bc106690de7c84a8ec08d22f7814
#
_entry.id   5873bc106690de7c84a8ec08d22f7814
#
_cell.length_a   1.000
_cell.length_b   1.000
_cell.length_c   1.000
_cell.angle_alpha   90.00
_cell.angle_beta   90.00
_cell.angle_gamma   90.00
#
_symmetry.space_group_name_H-M   'P 1'
#
loop_
_entity.id
_entity.type
_entity.pdbx_description
1 polymer ?
#
loop_
_entity_poly.entity_id
_entity_poly.type
_entity_poly.pdbx_seq_one_letter_code
_entity_poly.pdbx_strand_id
1 'polypeptide(L)'
;MEEGPRGVGGVLTPGPEAGSRKADPSAPPPPGKLREVRSGPEVPVGMEPDEFRRLGYELVDRIAEHLRSLTAGPVTAGSSPQVVREILGADRPLPPEGENVGRVIQEAAELLFTESLFNGHPRFFGYITGSPAPVGMLADLLAAAVNPNVGAWTLSPMASEIEGQTVRWVAELIGYPTDCGGLMVSGGNQANFVAFLAARAAAGFRWRIRETGLTGPGSSPLRVYCSHETHTWIEKAADLFGLGTEAVRLIETDEGLRMNPEAVRRAIRDDRSAGHLPFLVVGNGGSTSTGAVDPLPELADLCEEEQLWFHVDGAYGGFAATVPGAPPELAALARADSVAVDPHKWLYSPLEAGCALVRSPEALRDTFAYHPPYYHFGVEATNYVDFGPQNSRGFRALKVWLALRQAGGDGYRRMIAQDMALARHLFDLADAHPELEALTQGLSVTAFRYVPPDLRDRLGSPEVEDRLNELNKEIQDRMERGGEAFVSNAVIGGKYALRACIVNFNTIRRDVEALQELVVRMGRAVAG
;
A
#
# COMPACT_ATOMS: atom_id res chain seq x y z
N MET A 1 -33.26 -48.43 -54.54
CA MET A 1 -34.65 -48.00 -54.47
C MET A 1 -34.62 -46.80 -53.55
N GLU A 2 -34.59 -45.64 -54.19
CA GLU A 2 -35.67 -44.66 -54.27
C GLU A 2 -35.79 -43.87 -52.94
N GLU A 3 -35.85 -42.59 -52.85
CA GLU A 3 -35.76 -41.44 -53.74
C GLU A 3 -35.69 -40.19 -52.81
N GLY A 4 -35.02 -39.14 -53.19
CA GLY A 4 -35.17 -37.85 -52.55
C GLY A 4 -36.52 -37.17 -52.98
N PRO A 5 -36.81 -35.94 -52.59
CA PRO A 5 -36.18 -34.81 -53.23
C PRO A 5 -36.06 -33.49 -52.42
N ARG A 6 -35.16 -32.64 -52.92
CA ARG A 6 -35.22 -31.16 -53.19
C ARG A 6 -35.83 -30.26 -52.09
N GLY A 7 -35.15 -29.33 -51.50
CA GLY A 7 -34.45 -28.22 -52.10
C GLY A 7 -35.26 -26.95 -51.92
N VAL A 8 -34.75 -25.90 -51.32
CA VAL A 8 -34.88 -24.50 -51.74
C VAL A 8 -33.83 -23.69 -50.95
N GLY A 9 -32.84 -23.16 -51.66
CA GLY A 9 -31.91 -22.20 -51.16
C GLY A 9 -32.57 -20.84 -51.03
N GLY A 10 -32.38 -20.20 -49.89
CA GLY A 10 -32.61 -18.80 -49.69
C GLY A 10 -31.30 -18.12 -49.38
N VAL A 11 -30.68 -17.51 -50.39
CA VAL A 11 -29.54 -16.61 -50.25
C VAL A 11 -30.04 -15.36 -49.53
N LEU A 12 -29.69 -15.19 -48.29
CA LEU A 12 -29.84 -13.89 -47.60
C LEU A 12 -28.65 -13.03 -47.96
N THR A 13 -28.89 -12.03 -48.79
CA THR A 13 -27.96 -10.91 -49.03
C THR A 13 -27.68 -10.16 -47.74
N PRO A 14 -26.42 -9.78 -47.43
CA PRO A 14 -26.11 -8.94 -46.28
C PRO A 14 -26.65 -7.52 -46.55
N GLY A 15 -27.46 -7.03 -45.61
CA GLY A 15 -27.89 -5.63 -45.54
C GLY A 15 -26.70 -4.69 -45.32
N PRO A 16 -26.82 -3.41 -45.63
CA PRO A 16 -25.72 -2.47 -45.57
C PRO A 16 -25.20 -2.31 -44.13
N GLU A 17 -23.87 -2.43 -44.00
CA GLU A 17 -23.13 -2.14 -42.76
C GLU A 17 -23.49 -0.74 -42.27
N ALA A 18 -24.04 -0.68 -41.04
CA ALA A 18 -24.19 0.57 -40.28
C ALA A 18 -22.77 1.04 -39.91
N GLY A 19 -22.24 1.95 -40.71
CA GLY A 19 -20.94 2.58 -40.48
C GLY A 19 -20.92 3.22 -39.07
N SER A 20 -20.08 2.69 -38.23
CA SER A 20 -19.75 3.30 -36.94
C SER A 20 -19.09 4.67 -37.21
N ARG A 21 -19.85 5.74 -37.09
CA ARG A 21 -19.28 7.09 -37.02
C ARG A 21 -18.49 7.17 -35.74
N LYS A 22 -17.16 7.16 -35.85
CA LYS A 22 -16.28 7.54 -34.74
C LYS A 22 -16.67 8.97 -34.35
N ALA A 23 -17.10 9.16 -33.11
CA ALA A 23 -17.39 10.47 -32.56
C ALA A 23 -16.09 11.30 -32.59
N ASP A 24 -16.18 12.53 -33.08
CA ASP A 24 -15.09 13.50 -33.00
C ASP A 24 -14.86 13.87 -31.54
N PRO A 25 -13.66 13.60 -30.97
CA PRO A 25 -13.39 13.87 -29.55
C PRO A 25 -13.32 15.38 -29.22
N SER A 26 -13.34 16.26 -30.21
CA SER A 26 -13.32 17.72 -30.05
C SER A 26 -14.69 18.39 -30.15
N ALA A 27 -15.73 17.64 -30.51
CA ALA A 27 -17.08 18.20 -30.62
C ALA A 27 -17.73 18.31 -29.23
N PRO A 28 -18.30 19.47 -28.85
CA PRO A 28 -19.04 19.58 -27.60
C PRO A 28 -20.26 18.62 -27.64
N PRO A 29 -20.59 17.98 -26.51
CA PRO A 29 -21.76 17.11 -26.45
C PRO A 29 -23.03 17.89 -26.86
N PRO A 30 -23.99 17.25 -27.53
CA PRO A 30 -25.24 17.90 -27.94
C PRO A 30 -25.94 18.45 -26.68
N PRO A 31 -26.58 19.63 -26.77
CA PRO A 31 -27.31 20.21 -25.65
C PRO A 31 -28.35 19.21 -25.17
N GLY A 32 -28.14 18.66 -23.96
CA GLY A 32 -29.10 17.78 -23.32
C GLY A 32 -30.45 18.49 -23.19
N LYS A 33 -31.54 17.78 -23.46
CA LYS A 33 -32.87 18.28 -23.15
C LYS A 33 -32.87 18.75 -21.69
N LEU A 34 -33.23 20.03 -21.47
CA LEU A 34 -33.39 20.62 -20.15
C LEU A 34 -34.27 19.66 -19.33
N ARG A 35 -33.71 19.15 -18.23
CA ARG A 35 -34.50 18.34 -17.29
C ARG A 35 -35.62 19.24 -16.76
N GLU A 36 -36.85 18.76 -16.85
CA GLU A 36 -37.95 19.38 -16.13
C GLU A 36 -37.57 19.57 -14.67
N VAL A 37 -37.72 20.78 -14.15
CA VAL A 37 -37.49 21.09 -12.73
C VAL A 37 -38.34 20.11 -11.93
N ARG A 38 -37.71 19.22 -11.17
CA ARG A 38 -38.39 18.29 -10.30
C ARG A 38 -39.15 19.08 -9.24
N SER A 39 -40.48 19.17 -9.39
CA SER A 39 -41.39 19.59 -8.33
C SER A 39 -41.56 18.43 -7.33
N GLY A 40 -40.47 18.11 -6.60
CA GLY A 40 -40.41 17.09 -5.56
C GLY A 40 -40.01 17.72 -4.21
N PRO A 41 -40.11 16.97 -3.11
CA PRO A 41 -39.64 17.48 -1.83
C PRO A 41 -38.16 17.91 -1.92
N GLU A 42 -37.81 18.95 -1.18
CA GLU A 42 -36.44 19.43 -1.06
C GLU A 42 -35.51 18.27 -0.68
N VAL A 43 -34.38 18.13 -1.39
CA VAL A 43 -33.36 17.11 -1.13
C VAL A 43 -32.12 17.83 -0.56
N PRO A 44 -31.95 17.86 0.77
CA PRO A 44 -30.95 18.71 1.41
C PRO A 44 -29.49 18.42 0.97
N VAL A 45 -29.19 17.20 0.48
CA VAL A 45 -27.88 16.82 -0.06
C VAL A 45 -27.78 16.98 -1.59
N GLY A 46 -28.85 17.48 -2.23
CA GLY A 46 -28.88 17.74 -3.67
C GLY A 46 -28.10 19.02 -4.01
N MET A 47 -27.55 19.06 -5.22
CA MET A 47 -26.85 20.24 -5.75
C MET A 47 -27.13 20.35 -7.25
N GLU A 48 -27.40 21.57 -7.73
CA GLU A 48 -27.58 21.80 -9.17
C GLU A 48 -26.22 21.66 -9.91
N PRO A 49 -26.20 21.13 -11.15
CA PRO A 49 -24.97 20.89 -11.89
C PRO A 49 -24.08 22.13 -12.08
N ASP A 50 -24.68 23.30 -12.21
CA ASP A 50 -23.91 24.55 -12.37
C ASP A 50 -23.27 25.01 -11.05
N GLU A 51 -23.94 24.78 -9.93
CA GLU A 51 -23.36 25.00 -8.60
C GLU A 51 -22.24 24.00 -8.32
N PHE A 52 -22.45 22.70 -8.60
CA PHE A 52 -21.41 21.69 -8.50
C PHE A 52 -20.15 22.08 -9.31
N ARG A 53 -20.37 22.53 -10.55
CA ARG A 53 -19.26 22.98 -11.42
C ARG A 53 -18.51 24.16 -10.80
N ARG A 54 -19.21 25.18 -10.32
CA ARG A 54 -18.60 26.36 -9.72
C ARG A 54 -17.76 26.00 -8.50
N LEU A 55 -18.35 25.28 -7.54
CA LEU A 55 -17.65 24.86 -6.32
C LEU A 55 -16.49 23.89 -6.60
N GLY A 56 -16.67 23.02 -7.60
CA GLY A 56 -15.62 22.10 -8.05
C GLY A 56 -14.41 22.85 -8.62
N TYR A 57 -14.63 23.87 -9.44
CA TYR A 57 -13.52 24.69 -9.95
C TYR A 57 -12.81 25.45 -8.85
N GLU A 58 -13.55 26.07 -7.93
CA GLU A 58 -12.98 26.76 -6.76
C GLU A 58 -12.12 25.83 -5.91
N LEU A 59 -12.57 24.59 -5.66
CA LEU A 59 -11.80 23.59 -4.91
C LEU A 59 -10.56 23.12 -5.68
N VAL A 60 -10.68 22.85 -6.98
CA VAL A 60 -9.54 22.46 -7.83
C VAL A 60 -8.49 23.56 -7.89
N ASP A 61 -8.90 24.83 -8.00
CA ASP A 61 -7.97 25.96 -7.99
C ASP A 61 -7.22 26.06 -6.64
N ARG A 62 -7.91 25.86 -5.53
CA ARG A 62 -7.29 25.83 -4.19
C ARG A 62 -6.31 24.65 -4.03
N ILE A 63 -6.68 23.46 -4.51
CA ILE A 63 -5.78 22.29 -4.50
C ILE A 63 -4.54 22.58 -5.35
N ALA A 64 -4.69 23.17 -6.53
CA ALA A 64 -3.58 23.52 -7.41
C ALA A 64 -2.64 24.56 -6.75
N GLU A 65 -3.18 25.52 -6.03
CA GLU A 65 -2.38 26.49 -5.28
C GLU A 65 -1.66 25.84 -4.09
N HIS A 66 -2.35 24.95 -3.35
CA HIS A 66 -1.70 24.16 -2.29
C HIS A 66 -0.54 23.32 -2.85
N LEU A 67 -0.73 22.61 -3.96
CA LEU A 67 0.34 21.84 -4.61
C LEU A 67 1.52 22.71 -5.05
N ARG A 68 1.27 23.95 -5.48
CA ARG A 68 2.32 24.91 -5.88
C ARG A 68 3.10 25.42 -4.68
N SER A 69 2.44 25.70 -3.58
CA SER A 69 3.02 26.26 -2.36
C SER A 69 3.64 25.20 -1.43
N LEU A 70 3.31 23.93 -1.62
CA LEU A 70 3.67 22.83 -0.73
C LEU A 70 5.18 22.77 -0.42
N THR A 71 6.03 22.97 -1.42
CA THR A 71 7.49 22.88 -1.26
C THR A 71 8.11 24.08 -0.53
N ALA A 72 7.38 25.19 -0.41
CA ALA A 72 7.84 26.40 0.28
C ALA A 72 7.32 26.50 1.72
N GLY A 73 6.31 25.73 2.06
CA GLY A 73 5.72 25.67 3.39
C GLY A 73 6.46 24.73 4.35
N PRO A 74 5.98 24.59 5.59
CA PRO A 74 6.46 23.58 6.51
C PRO A 74 5.92 22.18 6.15
N VAL A 75 6.64 21.12 6.57
CA VAL A 75 6.17 19.73 6.41
C VAL A 75 4.92 19.47 7.26
N THR A 76 4.80 20.18 8.38
CA THR A 76 3.66 20.12 9.31
C THR A 76 3.57 21.42 10.11
N ALA A 77 2.37 21.75 10.58
CA ALA A 77 2.19 22.83 11.56
C ALA A 77 2.72 22.46 12.95
N GLY A 78 2.90 21.18 13.25
CA GLY A 78 3.37 20.69 14.55
C GLY A 78 2.39 20.93 15.69
N SER A 79 1.13 21.20 15.39
CA SER A 79 0.08 21.48 16.37
C SER A 79 -0.20 20.27 17.28
N SER A 80 -0.41 20.53 18.57
CA SER A 80 -0.77 19.46 19.50
C SER A 80 -2.21 18.95 19.25
N PRO A 81 -2.53 17.72 19.68
CA PRO A 81 -3.90 17.19 19.54
C PRO A 81 -4.96 18.08 20.20
N GLN A 82 -4.62 18.78 21.28
CA GLN A 82 -5.53 19.71 21.94
C GLN A 82 -5.82 20.91 21.06
N VAL A 83 -4.79 21.53 20.49
CA VAL A 83 -4.92 22.70 19.59
C VAL A 83 -5.76 22.32 18.36
N VAL A 84 -5.51 21.18 17.74
CA VAL A 84 -6.30 20.71 16.58
C VAL A 84 -7.78 20.50 16.94
N ARG A 85 -8.09 19.95 18.13
CA ARG A 85 -9.47 19.80 18.61
C ARG A 85 -10.15 21.15 18.86
N GLU A 86 -9.42 22.10 19.40
CA GLU A 86 -9.92 23.48 19.64
C GLU A 86 -10.21 24.18 18.31
N ILE A 87 -9.30 24.11 17.33
CA ILE A 87 -9.47 24.68 15.99
C ILE A 87 -10.70 24.08 15.29
N LEU A 88 -10.84 22.76 15.32
CA LEU A 88 -11.98 22.05 14.74
C LEU A 88 -13.29 22.34 15.49
N GLY A 89 -13.21 22.69 16.78
CA GLY A 89 -14.38 22.70 17.66
C GLY A 89 -14.95 21.27 17.82
N ALA A 90 -14.09 20.30 18.15
CA ALA A 90 -14.40 18.87 18.13
C ALA A 90 -15.60 18.46 18.99
N ASP A 91 -15.94 19.25 20.02
CA ASP A 91 -17.05 18.97 20.94
C ASP A 91 -18.38 19.60 20.49
N ARG A 92 -18.42 20.25 19.32
CA ARG A 92 -19.67 20.81 18.80
C ARG A 92 -20.67 19.70 18.47
N PRO A 93 -21.95 19.85 18.84
CA PRO A 93 -22.97 18.86 18.46
C PRO A 93 -23.22 18.87 16.95
N LEU A 94 -23.83 17.80 16.44
CA LEU A 94 -24.32 17.77 15.06
C LEU A 94 -25.23 18.97 14.81
N PRO A 95 -24.98 19.78 13.76
CA PRO A 95 -25.84 20.91 13.46
C PRO A 95 -27.28 20.44 13.17
N PRO A 96 -28.30 21.07 13.79
CA PRO A 96 -29.70 20.70 13.56
C PRO A 96 -30.18 21.10 12.17
N GLU A 97 -29.56 22.09 11.56
CA GLU A 97 -29.87 22.59 10.22
C GLU A 97 -28.61 22.55 9.34
N GLY A 98 -28.81 22.40 8.01
CA GLY A 98 -27.73 22.41 7.05
C GLY A 98 -27.04 23.78 6.96
N GLU A 99 -25.77 23.76 6.61
CA GLU A 99 -24.96 24.95 6.40
C GLU A 99 -24.74 25.26 4.91
N ASN A 100 -24.27 26.45 4.59
CA ASN A 100 -23.90 26.78 3.22
C ASN A 100 -22.73 25.90 2.75
N VAL A 101 -22.98 25.06 1.73
CA VAL A 101 -22.04 24.05 1.24
C VAL A 101 -20.72 24.64 0.75
N GLY A 102 -20.74 25.82 0.10
CA GLY A 102 -19.55 26.50 -0.36
C GLY A 102 -18.65 26.93 0.80
N ARG A 103 -19.25 27.45 1.89
CA ARG A 103 -18.52 27.81 3.11
C ARG A 103 -17.90 26.55 3.78
N VAL A 104 -18.67 25.47 3.89
CA VAL A 104 -18.20 24.22 4.51
C VAL A 104 -17.04 23.61 3.74
N ILE A 105 -17.07 23.60 2.40
CA ILE A 105 -15.96 23.14 1.56
C ILE A 105 -14.71 24.02 1.75
N GLN A 106 -14.89 25.33 1.80
CA GLN A 106 -13.78 26.28 2.00
C GLN A 106 -13.13 26.10 3.38
N GLU A 107 -13.93 25.97 4.43
CA GLU A 107 -13.48 25.74 5.79
C GLU A 107 -12.71 24.39 5.90
N ALA A 108 -13.27 23.31 5.33
CA ALA A 108 -12.61 22.01 5.32
C ALA A 108 -11.25 22.06 4.57
N ALA A 109 -11.18 22.74 3.43
CA ALA A 109 -9.93 22.91 2.69
C ALA A 109 -8.89 23.71 3.50
N GLU A 110 -9.30 24.79 4.18
CA GLU A 110 -8.44 25.60 5.05
C GLU A 110 -7.85 24.76 6.18
N LEU A 111 -8.71 24.04 6.92
CA LEU A 111 -8.29 23.19 8.04
C LEU A 111 -7.27 22.14 7.58
N LEU A 112 -7.55 21.45 6.46
CA LEU A 112 -6.68 20.40 5.94
C LEU A 112 -5.36 20.93 5.37
N PHE A 113 -5.38 22.09 4.71
CA PHE A 113 -4.16 22.68 4.15
C PHE A 113 -3.29 23.39 5.19
N THR A 114 -3.79 23.61 6.41
CA THR A 114 -3.04 24.22 7.50
C THR A 114 -2.55 23.19 8.52
N GLU A 115 -3.43 22.27 8.94
CA GLU A 115 -3.17 21.41 10.12
C GLU A 115 -2.81 19.96 9.78
N SER A 116 -2.40 19.67 8.54
CA SER A 116 -1.98 18.33 8.17
C SER A 116 -0.46 18.12 8.26
N LEU A 117 -0.07 16.85 8.31
CA LEU A 117 1.28 16.41 7.98
C LEU A 117 1.33 16.12 6.48
N PHE A 118 2.15 16.85 5.74
CA PHE A 118 2.16 16.83 4.27
C PHE A 118 3.15 15.80 3.73
N ASN A 119 2.71 14.58 3.52
CA ASN A 119 3.52 13.50 2.94
C ASN A 119 3.97 13.75 1.48
N GLY A 120 3.35 14.70 0.77
CA GLY A 120 3.81 15.19 -0.53
C GLY A 120 4.94 16.20 -0.47
N HIS A 121 5.30 16.74 0.72
CA HIS A 121 6.39 17.67 0.88
C HIS A 121 7.75 16.99 0.62
N PRO A 122 8.70 17.60 -0.12
CA PRO A 122 9.98 16.97 -0.50
C PRO A 122 10.87 16.57 0.70
N ARG A 123 10.65 17.17 1.88
CA ARG A 123 11.37 16.84 3.13
C ARG A 123 10.55 15.99 4.10
N PHE A 124 9.52 15.32 3.61
CA PHE A 124 8.84 14.29 4.36
C PHE A 124 9.56 12.96 4.13
N PHE A 125 10.24 12.45 5.14
CA PHE A 125 11.00 11.21 5.14
C PHE A 125 10.47 10.19 6.16
N GLY A 126 9.33 10.48 6.78
CA GLY A 126 8.76 9.64 7.82
C GLY A 126 7.95 8.47 7.27
N TYR A 127 7.77 7.46 8.09
CA TYR A 127 6.99 6.26 7.77
C TYR A 127 7.36 5.63 6.42
N ILE A 128 6.39 5.02 5.74
CA ILE A 128 6.47 4.62 4.33
C ILE A 128 5.14 5.04 3.70
N THR A 129 5.02 6.33 3.41
CA THR A 129 3.84 6.92 2.80
C THR A 129 4.27 7.69 1.57
N GLY A 130 3.78 7.28 0.40
CA GLY A 130 4.12 7.93 -0.87
C GLY A 130 3.54 9.32 -1.01
N SER A 131 4.23 10.20 -1.77
CA SER A 131 3.62 11.46 -2.19
C SER A 131 2.46 11.20 -3.16
N PRO A 132 1.30 11.86 -3.00
CA PRO A 132 0.13 11.55 -3.80
C PRO A 132 0.25 12.11 -5.23
N ALA A 133 0.22 11.23 -6.24
CA ALA A 133 0.23 11.64 -7.65
C ALA A 133 -1.07 12.41 -8.00
N PRO A 134 -0.98 13.60 -8.63
CA PRO A 134 -2.16 14.42 -8.95
C PRO A 134 -3.20 13.70 -9.81
N VAL A 135 -2.78 12.85 -10.74
CA VAL A 135 -3.71 12.05 -11.55
C VAL A 135 -4.56 11.11 -10.70
N GLY A 136 -4.03 10.63 -9.57
CA GLY A 136 -4.77 9.79 -8.63
C GLY A 136 -5.85 10.58 -7.88
N MET A 137 -5.62 11.86 -7.58
CA MET A 137 -6.64 12.75 -6.98
C MET A 137 -7.82 12.94 -7.94
N LEU A 138 -7.54 13.17 -9.23
CA LEU A 138 -8.58 13.28 -10.26
C LEU A 138 -9.32 11.95 -10.48
N ALA A 139 -8.62 10.83 -10.34
CA ALA A 139 -9.22 9.50 -10.41
C ALA A 139 -10.21 9.26 -9.26
N ASP A 140 -9.87 9.68 -8.04
CA ASP A 140 -10.77 9.55 -6.89
C ASP A 140 -12.02 10.42 -7.05
N LEU A 141 -11.90 11.63 -7.59
CA LEU A 141 -13.05 12.47 -7.93
C LEU A 141 -13.95 11.77 -8.97
N LEU A 142 -13.37 11.19 -10.03
CA LEU A 142 -14.11 10.46 -11.05
C LEU A 142 -14.76 9.20 -10.48
N ALA A 143 -14.03 8.44 -9.66
CA ALA A 143 -14.58 7.24 -8.99
C ALA A 143 -15.77 7.58 -8.08
N ALA A 144 -15.67 8.66 -7.30
CA ALA A 144 -16.75 9.14 -6.46
C ALA A 144 -18.00 9.58 -7.28
N ALA A 145 -17.78 10.23 -8.44
CA ALA A 145 -18.88 10.67 -9.31
C ALA A 145 -19.65 9.50 -9.95
N VAL A 146 -18.96 8.40 -10.31
CA VAL A 146 -19.59 7.18 -10.86
C VAL A 146 -20.14 6.28 -9.76
N ASN A 147 -19.50 6.27 -8.59
CA ASN A 147 -19.83 5.48 -7.40
C ASN A 147 -20.07 3.98 -7.70
N PRO A 148 -19.16 3.27 -8.40
CA PRO A 148 -19.36 1.87 -8.76
C PRO A 148 -19.07 0.95 -7.56
N ASN A 149 -19.90 -0.09 -7.37
CA ASN A 149 -19.60 -1.17 -6.45
C ASN A 149 -18.84 -2.28 -7.18
N VAL A 150 -17.53 -2.38 -6.97
CA VAL A 150 -16.64 -3.36 -7.62
C VAL A 150 -16.67 -4.71 -6.87
N GLY A 151 -17.83 -5.10 -6.33
CA GLY A 151 -18.05 -6.40 -5.70
C GLY A 151 -18.38 -7.49 -6.72
N ALA A 152 -19.33 -7.21 -7.63
CA ALA A 152 -19.71 -8.12 -8.69
C ALA A 152 -19.61 -7.43 -10.05
N TRP A 153 -19.28 -8.19 -11.08
CA TRP A 153 -19.09 -7.67 -12.44
C TRP A 153 -20.34 -6.96 -12.96
N THR A 154 -21.51 -7.54 -12.73
CA THR A 154 -22.79 -6.96 -13.16
C THR A 154 -23.13 -5.61 -12.53
N LEU A 155 -22.56 -5.31 -11.35
CA LEU A 155 -22.78 -4.03 -10.65
C LEU A 155 -21.89 -2.93 -11.22
N SER A 156 -20.75 -3.27 -11.79
CA SER A 156 -19.77 -2.32 -12.33
C SER A 156 -18.86 -2.97 -13.37
N PRO A 157 -19.36 -3.28 -14.57
CA PRO A 157 -18.60 -4.06 -15.57
C PRO A 157 -17.25 -3.45 -15.90
N MET A 158 -17.21 -2.17 -16.28
CA MET A 158 -15.98 -1.50 -16.68
C MET A 158 -14.99 -1.36 -15.50
N ALA A 159 -15.48 -1.08 -14.29
CA ALA A 159 -14.61 -0.95 -13.12
C ALA A 159 -14.00 -2.30 -12.72
N SER A 160 -14.75 -3.40 -12.87
CA SER A 160 -14.24 -4.75 -12.63
C SER A 160 -13.15 -5.13 -13.63
N GLU A 161 -13.31 -4.80 -14.92
CA GLU A 161 -12.30 -5.05 -15.94
C GLU A 161 -11.03 -4.20 -15.72
N ILE A 162 -11.19 -2.93 -15.32
CA ILE A 162 -10.07 -2.05 -14.97
C ILE A 162 -9.32 -2.61 -13.75
N GLU A 163 -10.02 -3.12 -12.74
CA GLU A 163 -9.36 -3.75 -11.59
C GLU A 163 -8.57 -5.00 -12.00
N GLY A 164 -9.15 -5.88 -12.83
CA GLY A 164 -8.45 -7.05 -13.36
C GLY A 164 -7.21 -6.70 -14.17
N GLN A 165 -7.30 -5.67 -15.02
CA GLN A 165 -6.16 -5.17 -15.78
C GLN A 165 -5.09 -4.57 -14.86
N THR A 166 -5.49 -3.82 -13.83
CA THR A 166 -4.58 -3.20 -12.86
C THR A 166 -3.82 -4.27 -12.07
N VAL A 167 -4.51 -5.30 -11.57
CA VAL A 167 -3.90 -6.43 -10.87
C VAL A 167 -2.85 -7.12 -11.77
N ARG A 168 -3.19 -7.39 -13.02
CA ARG A 168 -2.26 -7.99 -13.99
C ARG A 168 -1.04 -7.10 -14.24
N TRP A 169 -1.21 -5.79 -14.41
CA TRP A 169 -0.10 -4.85 -14.60
C TRP A 169 0.79 -4.71 -13.36
N VAL A 170 0.21 -4.77 -12.16
CA VAL A 170 0.97 -4.81 -10.90
C VAL A 170 1.80 -6.09 -10.83
N ALA A 171 1.22 -7.25 -11.15
CA ALA A 171 1.94 -8.51 -11.22
C ALA A 171 3.08 -8.47 -12.24
N GLU A 172 2.82 -8.01 -13.47
CA GLU A 172 3.82 -7.84 -14.52
C GLU A 172 4.97 -6.94 -14.08
N LEU A 173 4.65 -5.80 -13.44
CA LEU A 173 5.64 -4.81 -13.01
C LEU A 173 6.66 -5.38 -12.00
N ILE A 174 6.22 -6.28 -11.12
CA ILE A 174 7.09 -6.91 -10.10
C ILE A 174 7.63 -8.29 -10.52
N GLY A 175 7.36 -8.74 -11.76
CA GLY A 175 7.79 -10.03 -12.27
C GLY A 175 7.02 -11.23 -11.69
N TYR A 176 5.81 -11.02 -11.15
CA TYR A 176 4.92 -12.08 -10.68
C TYR A 176 4.07 -12.65 -11.83
N PRO A 177 3.61 -13.92 -11.77
CA PRO A 177 2.77 -14.50 -12.83
C PRO A 177 1.51 -13.65 -13.11
N THR A 178 1.27 -13.34 -14.38
CA THR A 178 0.16 -12.46 -14.80
C THR A 178 -1.20 -13.13 -14.89
N ASP A 179 -1.24 -14.46 -14.79
CA ASP A 179 -2.43 -15.31 -14.67
C ASP A 179 -2.85 -15.57 -13.22
N CYS A 180 -2.19 -14.91 -12.26
CA CYS A 180 -2.52 -14.97 -10.84
C CYS A 180 -3.93 -14.45 -10.53
N GLY A 181 -4.48 -14.87 -9.39
CA GLY A 181 -5.58 -14.18 -8.73
C GLY A 181 -5.09 -12.93 -8.01
N GLY A 182 -5.99 -11.98 -7.82
CA GLY A 182 -5.65 -10.79 -7.03
C GLY A 182 -6.80 -9.81 -6.96
N LEU A 183 -6.67 -8.86 -6.04
CA LEU A 183 -7.65 -7.77 -5.86
C LEU A 183 -7.01 -6.55 -5.21
N MET A 184 -7.62 -5.39 -5.47
CA MET A 184 -7.26 -4.15 -4.79
C MET A 184 -7.93 -4.09 -3.41
N VAL A 185 -7.15 -3.77 -2.41
CA VAL A 185 -7.57 -3.66 -1.00
C VAL A 185 -7.15 -2.33 -0.40
N SER A 186 -7.50 -2.07 0.87
CA SER A 186 -7.19 -0.81 1.55
C SER A 186 -5.71 -0.59 1.89
N GLY A 187 -4.87 -1.59 1.75
CA GLY A 187 -3.43 -1.47 2.03
C GLY A 187 -2.79 -2.81 2.39
N GLY A 188 -1.47 -2.79 2.64
CA GLY A 188 -0.65 -3.97 2.88
C GLY A 188 -1.18 -4.87 3.98
N ASN A 189 -1.67 -4.30 5.07
CA ASN A 189 -2.27 -5.09 6.16
C ASN A 189 -3.41 -5.97 5.64
N GLN A 190 -4.31 -5.40 4.84
CA GLN A 190 -5.44 -6.12 4.27
C GLN A 190 -5.01 -7.09 3.15
N ALA A 191 -3.98 -6.74 2.37
CA ALA A 191 -3.41 -7.63 1.36
C ALA A 191 -2.78 -8.86 2.00
N ASN A 192 -2.01 -8.66 3.06
CA ASN A 192 -1.42 -9.73 3.87
C ASN A 192 -2.49 -10.60 4.54
N PHE A 193 -3.60 -10.01 5.03
CA PHE A 193 -4.72 -10.78 5.60
C PHE A 193 -5.39 -11.70 4.57
N VAL A 194 -5.57 -11.22 3.35
CA VAL A 194 -6.10 -12.04 2.26
C VAL A 194 -5.19 -13.25 1.99
N ALA A 195 -3.88 -13.02 1.88
CA ALA A 195 -2.89 -14.07 1.68
C ALA A 195 -2.84 -15.06 2.86
N PHE A 196 -2.84 -14.55 4.08
CA PHE A 196 -2.85 -15.37 5.31
C PHE A 196 -4.09 -16.28 5.37
N LEU A 197 -5.26 -15.76 5.04
CA LEU A 197 -6.50 -16.54 5.03
C LEU A 197 -6.51 -17.58 3.93
N ALA A 198 -5.93 -17.30 2.74
CA ALA A 198 -5.77 -18.26 1.68
C ALA A 198 -4.83 -19.40 2.11
N ALA A 199 -3.68 -19.08 2.70
CA ALA A 199 -2.75 -20.05 3.26
C ALA A 199 -3.40 -20.93 4.36
N ARG A 200 -4.14 -20.29 5.28
CA ARG A 200 -4.86 -20.98 6.36
C ARG A 200 -5.93 -21.92 5.80
N ALA A 201 -6.69 -21.49 4.80
CA ALA A 201 -7.72 -22.33 4.17
C ALA A 201 -7.09 -23.55 3.48
N ALA A 202 -5.99 -23.35 2.75
CA ALA A 202 -5.25 -24.44 2.09
C ALA A 202 -4.70 -25.46 3.10
N ALA A 203 -4.09 -24.99 4.20
CA ALA A 203 -3.57 -25.86 5.26
C ALA A 203 -4.67 -26.66 5.96
N GLY A 204 -5.81 -26.02 6.21
CA GLY A 204 -6.94 -26.62 6.91
C GLY A 204 -7.92 -27.40 6.03
N PHE A 205 -7.62 -27.58 4.75
CA PHE A 205 -8.52 -28.25 3.79
C PHE A 205 -8.89 -29.67 4.23
N ARG A 206 -7.95 -30.44 4.74
CA ARG A 206 -8.15 -31.85 5.14
C ARG A 206 -9.17 -32.05 6.26
N TRP A 207 -9.33 -31.08 7.18
CA TRP A 207 -10.34 -31.14 8.25
C TRP A 207 -11.49 -30.16 8.06
N ARG A 208 -11.65 -29.65 6.84
CA ARG A 208 -12.75 -28.76 6.49
C ARG A 208 -12.81 -27.50 7.38
N ILE A 209 -11.68 -26.81 7.49
CA ILE A 209 -11.51 -25.65 8.40
C ILE A 209 -12.60 -24.58 8.25
N ARG A 210 -13.17 -24.43 7.04
CA ARG A 210 -14.26 -23.47 6.78
C ARG A 210 -15.54 -23.82 7.53
N GLU A 211 -15.82 -25.10 7.72
CA GLU A 211 -17.03 -25.58 8.40
C GLU A 211 -16.79 -25.88 9.87
N THR A 212 -15.63 -26.44 10.22
CA THR A 212 -15.36 -26.95 11.56
C THR A 212 -14.46 -26.04 12.39
N GLY A 213 -13.90 -24.97 11.77
CA GLY A 213 -12.97 -24.07 12.45
C GLY A 213 -11.61 -24.72 12.75
N LEU A 214 -10.87 -24.11 13.66
CA LEU A 214 -9.51 -24.52 14.06
C LEU A 214 -9.47 -25.72 15.00
N THR A 215 -10.61 -26.11 15.58
CA THR A 215 -10.75 -27.18 16.59
C THR A 215 -11.55 -28.39 16.09
N GLY A 216 -11.76 -28.47 14.77
CA GLY A 216 -12.46 -29.59 14.15
C GLY A 216 -11.72 -30.92 14.33
N PRO A 217 -12.43 -32.07 14.18
CA PRO A 217 -11.80 -33.39 14.25
C PRO A 217 -10.63 -33.53 13.27
N GLY A 218 -9.47 -33.94 13.77
CA GLY A 218 -8.24 -34.09 12.97
C GLY A 218 -7.46 -32.80 12.74
N SER A 219 -7.86 -31.68 13.36
CA SER A 219 -7.09 -30.45 13.34
C SER A 219 -5.80 -30.57 14.16
N SER A 220 -4.77 -29.82 13.75
CA SER A 220 -3.53 -29.61 14.51
C SER A 220 -3.30 -28.10 14.68
N PRO A 221 -2.68 -27.66 15.78
CA PRO A 221 -2.34 -26.24 15.96
C PRO A 221 -1.43 -25.75 14.84
N LEU A 222 -1.88 -24.72 14.13
CA LEU A 222 -1.15 -24.11 13.01
C LEU A 222 0.05 -23.30 13.49
N ARG A 223 1.12 -23.25 12.69
CA ARG A 223 2.32 -22.43 12.95
C ARG A 223 2.72 -21.64 11.71
N VAL A 224 3.07 -20.37 11.92
CA VAL A 224 3.58 -19.45 10.92
C VAL A 224 4.96 -18.94 11.32
N TYR A 225 5.85 -18.78 10.35
CA TYR A 225 7.25 -18.38 10.57
C TYR A 225 7.51 -17.06 9.88
N CYS A 226 8.09 -16.11 10.61
CA CYS A 226 8.49 -14.80 10.10
C CYS A 226 9.66 -14.26 10.92
N SER A 227 10.37 -13.23 10.45
CA SER A 227 11.46 -12.63 11.22
C SER A 227 10.95 -11.60 12.25
N HIS A 228 11.81 -11.23 13.19
CA HIS A 228 11.58 -10.10 14.10
C HIS A 228 11.38 -8.76 13.38
N GLU A 229 11.82 -8.64 12.12
CA GLU A 229 11.66 -7.45 11.27
C GLU A 229 10.33 -7.42 10.51
N THR A 230 9.52 -8.48 10.60
CA THR A 230 8.20 -8.55 9.96
C THR A 230 7.23 -7.57 10.61
N HIS A 231 6.49 -6.86 9.78
CA HIS A 231 5.50 -5.89 10.24
C HIS A 231 4.41 -6.54 11.12
N THR A 232 3.91 -5.80 12.11
CA THR A 232 2.95 -6.27 13.14
C THR A 232 1.62 -6.82 12.62
N TRP A 233 1.38 -6.78 11.30
CA TRP A 233 0.19 -7.38 10.70
C TRP A 233 0.07 -8.87 10.99
N ILE A 234 1.20 -9.58 11.13
CA ILE A 234 1.21 -11.04 11.31
C ILE A 234 0.64 -11.44 12.68
N GLU A 235 1.00 -10.72 13.74
CA GLU A 235 0.45 -10.93 15.07
C GLU A 235 -1.05 -10.61 15.11
N LYS A 236 -1.45 -9.51 14.45
CA LYS A 236 -2.87 -9.17 14.27
C LYS A 236 -3.64 -10.25 13.51
N ALA A 237 -3.04 -10.83 12.45
CA ALA A 237 -3.68 -11.91 11.70
C ALA A 237 -3.85 -13.16 12.58
N ALA A 238 -2.81 -13.55 13.31
CA ALA A 238 -2.86 -14.71 14.19
C ALA A 238 -3.92 -14.56 15.29
N ASP A 239 -4.02 -13.38 15.90
CA ASP A 239 -5.04 -13.04 16.89
C ASP A 239 -6.44 -13.02 16.27
N LEU A 240 -6.67 -12.15 15.29
CA LEU A 240 -8.00 -11.91 14.71
C LEU A 240 -8.60 -13.15 14.04
N PHE A 241 -7.76 -14.01 13.46
CA PHE A 241 -8.22 -15.22 12.76
C PHE A 241 -8.15 -16.49 13.62
N GLY A 242 -7.97 -16.33 14.93
CA GLY A 242 -8.18 -17.33 15.96
C GLY A 242 -7.05 -18.34 16.13
N LEU A 243 -5.85 -18.08 15.59
CA LEU A 243 -4.68 -18.95 15.82
C LEU A 243 -4.04 -18.65 17.18
N GLY A 244 -4.17 -17.41 17.68
CA GLY A 244 -3.43 -16.87 18.81
C GLY A 244 -1.99 -16.46 18.43
N THR A 245 -1.45 -15.46 19.10
CA THR A 245 -0.11 -14.91 18.81
C THR A 245 1.01 -15.91 19.05
N GLU A 246 0.84 -16.91 19.92
CA GLU A 246 1.79 -18.01 20.13
C GLU A 246 1.96 -18.92 18.88
N ALA A 247 1.06 -18.82 17.90
CA ALA A 247 1.21 -19.50 16.63
C ALA A 247 2.32 -18.90 15.76
N VAL A 248 2.72 -17.64 16.03
CA VAL A 248 3.76 -16.93 15.29
C VAL A 248 5.13 -17.30 15.87
N ARG A 249 5.99 -17.85 15.02
CA ARG A 249 7.38 -18.15 15.32
C ARG A 249 8.25 -17.02 14.80
N LEU A 250 8.70 -16.15 15.70
CA LEU A 250 9.64 -15.08 15.38
C LEU A 250 11.04 -15.68 15.25
N ILE A 251 11.57 -15.63 14.05
CA ILE A 251 12.87 -16.20 13.66
C ILE A 251 13.95 -15.14 13.81
N GLU A 252 15.11 -15.56 14.32
CA GLU A 252 16.30 -14.73 14.41
C GLU A 252 16.76 -14.23 13.03
N THR A 253 17.34 -13.05 13.00
CA THR A 253 17.93 -12.45 11.80
C THR A 253 19.45 -12.54 11.81
N ASP A 254 20.07 -12.44 10.63
CA ASP A 254 21.49 -12.25 10.48
C ASP A 254 21.93 -10.80 10.83
N GLU A 255 23.23 -10.51 10.69
CA GLU A 255 23.78 -9.15 10.91
C GLU A 255 23.20 -8.11 9.94
N GLY A 256 22.68 -8.55 8.78
CA GLY A 256 21.97 -7.71 7.82
C GLY A 256 20.49 -7.53 8.12
N LEU A 257 20.00 -8.00 9.28
CA LEU A 257 18.61 -7.97 9.71
C LEU A 257 17.68 -8.75 8.77
N ARG A 258 18.18 -9.82 8.13
CA ARG A 258 17.44 -10.70 7.23
C ARG A 258 17.15 -12.02 7.94
N MET A 259 16.00 -12.61 7.67
CA MET A 259 15.58 -13.88 8.26
C MET A 259 16.59 -15.00 7.98
N ASN A 260 16.93 -15.80 9.01
CA ASN A 260 17.84 -16.92 8.87
C ASN A 260 17.10 -18.19 8.40
N PRO A 261 17.29 -18.69 7.15
CA PRO A 261 16.57 -19.86 6.63
C PRO A 261 16.84 -21.15 7.42
N GLU A 262 18.06 -21.33 7.95
CA GLU A 262 18.39 -22.52 8.75
C GLU A 262 17.68 -22.50 10.11
N ALA A 263 17.46 -21.31 10.68
CA ALA A 263 16.65 -21.19 11.89
C ALA A 263 15.17 -21.51 11.62
N VAL A 264 14.63 -21.10 10.45
CA VAL A 264 13.29 -21.51 10.00
C VAL A 264 13.21 -23.04 9.90
N ARG A 265 14.17 -23.69 9.26
CA ARG A 265 14.23 -25.15 9.11
C ARG A 265 14.26 -25.87 10.46
N ARG A 266 15.01 -25.34 11.43
CA ARG A 266 15.04 -25.89 12.81
C ARG A 266 13.66 -25.77 13.46
N ALA A 267 13.05 -24.59 13.43
CA ALA A 267 11.75 -24.32 14.04
C ALA A 267 10.63 -25.19 13.46
N ILE A 268 10.64 -25.43 12.13
CA ILE A 268 9.69 -26.33 11.45
C ILE A 268 9.81 -27.77 11.99
N ARG A 269 11.04 -28.29 12.12
CA ARG A 269 11.26 -29.65 12.65
C ARG A 269 10.79 -29.78 14.09
N ASP A 270 11.09 -28.79 14.92
CA ASP A 270 10.73 -28.78 16.34
C ASP A 270 9.20 -28.72 16.51
N ASP A 271 8.52 -27.86 15.76
CA ASP A 271 7.07 -27.76 15.79
C ASP A 271 6.37 -29.04 15.29
N ARG A 272 6.86 -29.66 14.22
CA ARG A 272 6.34 -30.96 13.76
C ARG A 272 6.52 -32.06 14.82
N SER A 273 7.68 -32.07 15.49
CA SER A 273 7.96 -33.04 16.56
C SER A 273 7.04 -32.83 17.77
N ALA A 274 6.59 -31.61 17.99
CA ALA A 274 5.61 -31.24 19.02
C ALA A 274 4.14 -31.48 18.60
N GLY A 275 3.90 -31.99 17.38
CA GLY A 275 2.55 -32.25 16.87
C GLY A 275 1.83 -31.03 16.29
N HIS A 276 2.56 -29.93 16.06
CA HIS A 276 2.04 -28.75 15.39
C HIS A 276 2.08 -28.90 13.86
N LEU A 277 1.31 -28.09 13.16
CA LEU A 277 1.27 -28.05 11.71
C LEU A 277 1.86 -26.73 11.19
N PRO A 278 3.13 -26.72 10.75
CA PRO A 278 3.68 -25.65 9.94
C PRO A 278 2.84 -25.42 8.68
N PHE A 279 2.49 -24.15 8.37
CA PHE A 279 1.68 -23.90 7.17
C PHE A 279 2.14 -22.71 6.33
N LEU A 280 2.82 -21.74 6.92
CA LEU A 280 3.13 -20.45 6.27
C LEU A 280 4.51 -19.95 6.67
N VAL A 281 5.32 -19.58 5.69
CA VAL A 281 6.53 -18.77 5.86
C VAL A 281 6.30 -17.42 5.22
N VAL A 282 6.63 -16.34 5.95
CA VAL A 282 6.52 -14.96 5.48
C VAL A 282 7.90 -14.37 5.32
N GLY A 283 8.31 -14.10 4.08
CA GLY A 283 9.53 -13.36 3.77
C GLY A 283 9.24 -11.87 3.57
N ASN A 284 10.15 -11.00 4.00
CA ASN A 284 10.05 -9.56 3.78
C ASN A 284 10.70 -9.17 2.45
N GLY A 285 9.93 -8.59 1.54
CA GLY A 285 10.44 -7.95 0.32
C GLY A 285 10.83 -6.48 0.56
N GLY A 286 11.45 -6.20 1.71
CA GLY A 286 11.82 -4.86 2.21
C GLY A 286 11.19 -4.58 3.56
N SER A 287 11.96 -4.77 4.66
CA SER A 287 11.46 -4.53 6.02
C SER A 287 11.16 -3.05 6.26
N THR A 288 10.20 -2.79 7.15
CA THR A 288 9.78 -1.41 7.47
C THR A 288 10.90 -0.62 8.17
N SER A 289 11.67 -1.28 9.04
CA SER A 289 12.70 -0.64 9.86
C SER A 289 13.94 -0.22 9.06
N THR A 290 14.41 -1.08 8.14
CA THR A 290 15.73 -0.91 7.50
C THR A 290 15.70 -1.03 5.97
N GLY A 291 14.58 -1.51 5.39
CA GLY A 291 14.51 -1.83 3.96
C GLY A 291 15.23 -3.15 3.60
N ALA A 292 15.64 -3.95 4.58
CA ALA A 292 16.29 -5.23 4.36
C ALA A 292 15.34 -6.19 3.60
N VAL A 293 15.89 -6.91 2.63
CA VAL A 293 15.18 -7.95 1.87
C VAL A 293 15.67 -9.29 2.36
N ASP A 294 14.73 -10.14 2.79
CA ASP A 294 15.04 -11.50 3.25
C ASP A 294 15.65 -12.35 2.12
N PRO A 295 16.36 -13.46 2.43
CA PRO A 295 16.90 -14.39 1.43
C PRO A 295 15.74 -15.19 0.79
N LEU A 296 14.91 -14.48 -0.01
CA LEU A 296 13.68 -15.00 -0.59
C LEU A 296 13.89 -16.26 -1.46
N PRO A 297 15.00 -16.41 -2.24
CA PRO A 297 15.23 -17.63 -2.99
C PRO A 297 15.36 -18.88 -2.09
N GLU A 298 16.14 -18.77 -1.00
CA GLU A 298 16.38 -19.84 -0.05
C GLU A 298 15.11 -20.18 0.76
N LEU A 299 14.30 -19.16 1.07
CA LEU A 299 13.00 -19.35 1.71
C LEU A 299 12.02 -20.04 0.77
N ALA A 300 12.03 -19.71 -0.53
CA ALA A 300 11.21 -20.38 -1.52
C ALA A 300 11.61 -21.86 -1.68
N ASP A 301 12.92 -22.17 -1.74
CA ASP A 301 13.42 -23.55 -1.78
C ASP A 301 12.95 -24.33 -0.55
N LEU A 302 13.09 -23.74 0.63
CA LEU A 302 12.66 -24.34 1.90
C LEU A 302 11.14 -24.60 1.89
N CYS A 303 10.32 -23.65 1.44
CA CYS A 303 8.87 -23.83 1.40
C CYS A 303 8.44 -24.93 0.41
N GLU A 304 9.11 -25.04 -0.73
CA GLU A 304 8.88 -26.10 -1.71
C GLU A 304 9.25 -27.49 -1.13
N GLU A 305 10.43 -27.63 -0.49
CA GLU A 305 10.86 -28.86 0.18
C GLU A 305 9.92 -29.29 1.31
N GLU A 306 9.47 -28.33 2.13
CA GLU A 306 8.65 -28.57 3.32
C GLU A 306 7.14 -28.54 3.04
N GLN A 307 6.73 -28.26 1.78
CA GLN A 307 5.34 -28.12 1.34
C GLN A 307 4.55 -27.09 2.15
N LEU A 308 5.13 -25.91 2.34
CA LEU A 308 4.55 -24.78 3.05
C LEU A 308 4.14 -23.68 2.07
N TRP A 309 3.15 -22.90 2.45
CA TRP A 309 2.78 -21.68 1.73
C TRP A 309 3.88 -20.63 1.90
N PHE A 310 4.41 -20.14 0.79
CA PHE A 310 5.37 -19.05 0.78
C PHE A 310 4.67 -17.73 0.46
N HIS A 311 4.65 -16.82 1.43
CA HIS A 311 4.13 -15.47 1.26
C HIS A 311 5.26 -14.45 1.33
N VAL A 312 5.24 -13.45 0.44
CA VAL A 312 6.16 -12.32 0.52
C VAL A 312 5.38 -11.04 0.85
N ASP A 313 5.69 -10.46 2.01
CA ASP A 313 5.30 -9.10 2.33
C ASP A 313 6.20 -8.12 1.56
N GLY A 314 5.77 -7.77 0.37
CA GLY A 314 6.38 -6.78 -0.50
C GLY A 314 5.65 -5.42 -0.44
N ALA A 315 4.83 -5.18 0.58
CA ALA A 315 4.01 -3.98 0.71
C ALA A 315 4.81 -2.68 0.51
N TYR A 316 6.05 -2.67 0.96
CA TYR A 316 6.99 -1.58 0.69
C TYR A 316 7.87 -1.89 -0.53
N GLY A 317 8.77 -2.87 -0.41
CA GLY A 317 9.87 -3.04 -1.35
C GLY A 317 9.55 -3.89 -2.58
N GLY A 318 8.35 -4.49 -2.68
CA GLY A 318 8.00 -5.35 -3.81
C GLY A 318 8.16 -4.67 -5.18
N PHE A 319 7.85 -3.38 -5.27
CA PHE A 319 8.03 -2.63 -6.52
C PHE A 319 9.49 -2.34 -6.89
N ALA A 320 10.43 -2.48 -5.95
CA ALA A 320 11.86 -2.39 -6.26
C ALA A 320 12.33 -3.50 -7.21
N ALA A 321 11.64 -4.64 -7.26
CA ALA A 321 11.93 -5.73 -8.18
C ALA A 321 11.97 -5.28 -9.66
N THR A 322 11.28 -4.19 -10.01
CA THR A 322 11.30 -3.63 -11.36
C THR A 322 12.59 -2.89 -11.71
N VAL A 323 13.42 -2.51 -10.72
CA VAL A 323 14.60 -1.65 -10.89
C VAL A 323 15.84 -2.50 -11.19
N PRO A 324 16.55 -2.26 -12.29
CA PRO A 324 17.86 -2.89 -12.52
C PRO A 324 18.85 -2.56 -11.39
N GLY A 325 19.46 -3.58 -10.79
CA GLY A 325 20.39 -3.42 -9.68
C GLY A 325 19.74 -3.38 -8.28
N ALA A 326 18.43 -3.59 -8.19
CA ALA A 326 17.77 -3.91 -6.92
C ALA A 326 18.29 -5.25 -6.34
N PRO A 327 18.09 -5.53 -5.05
CA PRO A 327 18.47 -6.81 -4.46
C PRO A 327 17.96 -7.98 -5.30
N PRO A 328 18.87 -8.91 -5.71
CA PRO A 328 18.51 -10.01 -6.60
C PRO A 328 17.51 -10.98 -5.97
N GLU A 329 17.42 -11.01 -4.65
CA GLU A 329 16.48 -11.79 -3.86
C GLU A 329 15.02 -11.50 -4.27
N LEU A 330 14.71 -10.27 -4.70
CA LEU A 330 13.38 -9.88 -5.15
C LEU A 330 12.90 -10.62 -6.42
N ALA A 331 13.81 -11.22 -7.18
CA ALA A 331 13.42 -12.09 -8.31
C ALA A 331 12.60 -13.31 -7.85
N ALA A 332 12.76 -13.74 -6.59
CA ALA A 332 11.99 -14.85 -6.02
C ALA A 332 10.52 -14.50 -5.72
N LEU A 333 10.09 -13.24 -5.87
CA LEU A 333 8.66 -12.89 -5.88
C LEU A 333 7.88 -13.79 -6.85
N ALA A 334 8.47 -14.08 -8.02
CA ALA A 334 7.88 -14.99 -9.01
C ALA A 334 7.62 -16.42 -8.50
N ARG A 335 8.20 -16.83 -7.37
CA ARG A 335 8.05 -18.17 -6.77
C ARG A 335 7.07 -18.20 -5.61
N ALA A 336 6.71 -17.06 -5.03
CA ALA A 336 5.80 -16.99 -3.90
C ALA A 336 4.38 -17.47 -4.25
N ASP A 337 3.69 -18.13 -3.33
CA ASP A 337 2.27 -18.48 -3.46
C ASP A 337 1.39 -17.24 -3.36
N SER A 338 1.85 -16.23 -2.64
CA SER A 338 1.18 -14.94 -2.55
C SER A 338 2.16 -13.80 -2.28
N VAL A 339 1.80 -12.60 -2.75
CA VAL A 339 2.55 -11.37 -2.56
C VAL A 339 1.60 -10.24 -2.18
N ALA A 340 1.95 -9.45 -1.18
CA ALA A 340 1.29 -8.19 -0.89
C ALA A 340 2.15 -7.02 -1.37
N VAL A 341 1.54 -6.04 -2.07
CA VAL A 341 2.20 -4.79 -2.46
C VAL A 341 1.28 -3.60 -2.25
N ASP A 342 1.84 -2.42 -1.98
CA ASP A 342 1.08 -1.20 -1.74
C ASP A 342 1.32 -0.14 -2.81
N PRO A 343 0.45 -0.04 -3.84
CA PRO A 343 0.50 1.05 -4.80
C PRO A 343 0.49 2.45 -4.17
N HIS A 344 -0.15 2.63 -3.00
CA HIS A 344 -0.13 3.90 -2.28
C HIS A 344 1.21 4.23 -1.61
N LYS A 345 2.17 3.29 -1.59
CA LYS A 345 3.56 3.55 -1.21
C LYS A 345 4.37 3.92 -2.45
N TRP A 346 4.94 2.97 -3.15
CA TRP A 346 5.93 3.22 -4.19
C TRP A 346 5.40 3.32 -5.63
N LEU A 347 4.06 3.25 -5.83
CA LEU A 347 3.44 3.76 -7.05
C LEU A 347 2.77 5.13 -6.84
N TYR A 348 3.03 5.77 -5.69
CA TYR A 348 2.63 7.14 -5.37
C TYR A 348 1.12 7.40 -5.53
N SER A 349 0.31 6.36 -5.45
CA SER A 349 -1.15 6.51 -5.51
C SER A 349 -1.65 7.16 -4.22
N PRO A 350 -2.62 8.08 -4.28
CA PRO A 350 -3.25 8.58 -3.06
C PRO A 350 -3.81 7.45 -2.19
N LEU A 351 -3.72 7.57 -0.87
CA LEU A 351 -4.33 6.64 0.07
C LEU A 351 -5.84 6.53 -0.22
N GLU A 352 -6.41 5.32 -0.26
CA GLU A 352 -5.75 4.06 -0.01
C GLU A 352 -5.73 3.15 -1.25
N ALA A 353 -4.66 2.38 -1.44
CA ALA A 353 -4.56 1.34 -2.46
C ALA A 353 -3.48 0.32 -2.07
N GLY A 354 -3.90 -0.89 -1.68
CA GLY A 354 -3.08 -2.08 -1.56
C GLY A 354 -3.47 -3.10 -2.62
N CYS A 355 -2.64 -4.09 -2.88
CA CYS A 355 -2.92 -5.18 -3.82
C CYS A 355 -2.45 -6.51 -3.23
N ALA A 356 -3.37 -7.46 -3.14
CA ALA A 356 -3.08 -8.86 -2.84
C ALA A 356 -2.97 -9.64 -4.14
N LEU A 357 -1.87 -10.35 -4.33
CA LEU A 357 -1.65 -11.27 -5.44
C LEU A 357 -1.53 -12.69 -4.88
N VAL A 358 -2.24 -13.64 -5.46
CA VAL A 358 -2.20 -15.06 -5.08
C VAL A 358 -2.04 -15.89 -6.34
N ARG A 359 -1.05 -16.78 -6.36
CA ARG A 359 -0.68 -17.58 -7.54
C ARG A 359 -1.88 -18.27 -8.18
N SER A 360 -2.68 -18.99 -7.38
CA SER A 360 -3.90 -19.66 -7.85
C SER A 360 -5.13 -18.81 -7.55
N PRO A 361 -5.87 -18.35 -8.57
CA PRO A 361 -7.17 -17.70 -8.38
C PRO A 361 -8.17 -18.56 -7.62
N GLU A 362 -8.07 -19.89 -7.77
CA GLU A 362 -8.93 -20.87 -7.10
C GLU A 362 -8.75 -20.81 -5.57
N ALA A 363 -7.51 -20.61 -5.09
CA ALA A 363 -7.25 -20.50 -3.65
C ALA A 363 -8.01 -19.31 -3.02
N LEU A 364 -8.20 -18.21 -3.76
CA LEU A 364 -9.03 -17.10 -3.30
C LEU A 364 -10.52 -17.50 -3.26
N ARG A 365 -11.03 -18.13 -4.31
CA ARG A 365 -12.43 -18.59 -4.36
C ARG A 365 -12.71 -19.63 -3.26
N ASP A 366 -11.83 -20.59 -3.08
CA ASP A 366 -11.96 -21.61 -2.04
C ASP A 366 -11.97 -20.99 -0.64
N THR A 367 -11.34 -19.85 -0.46
CA THR A 367 -11.28 -19.14 0.82
C THR A 367 -12.49 -18.25 1.05
N PHE A 368 -12.91 -17.47 0.04
CA PHE A 368 -13.82 -16.33 0.24
C PHE A 368 -15.19 -16.50 -0.41
N ALA A 369 -15.36 -17.43 -1.39
CA ALA A 369 -16.64 -17.53 -2.07
C ALA A 369 -17.73 -18.15 -1.18
N TYR A 370 -18.85 -17.41 -1.05
CA TYR A 370 -20.09 -17.86 -0.42
C TYR A 370 -21.25 -17.43 -1.31
N HIS A 371 -21.93 -18.41 -1.94
CA HIS A 371 -23.01 -18.16 -2.88
C HIS A 371 -24.36 -18.53 -2.26
N PRO A 372 -25.07 -17.59 -1.62
CA PRO A 372 -26.43 -17.81 -1.20
C PRO A 372 -27.35 -17.94 -2.43
N PRO A 373 -28.53 -18.57 -2.30
CA PRO A 373 -29.43 -18.90 -3.43
C PRO A 373 -29.85 -17.69 -4.30
N TYR A 374 -29.74 -16.47 -3.79
CA TYR A 374 -30.05 -15.24 -4.53
C TYR A 374 -28.87 -14.63 -5.28
N TYR A 375 -27.65 -15.20 -5.15
CA TYR A 375 -26.48 -14.80 -5.93
C TYR A 375 -26.46 -15.57 -7.25
N HIS A 376 -27.01 -14.99 -8.29
CA HIS A 376 -26.94 -15.49 -9.65
C HIS A 376 -26.06 -14.55 -10.48
N PHE A 377 -24.76 -14.81 -10.51
CA PHE A 377 -23.86 -14.13 -11.43
C PHE A 377 -23.93 -14.87 -12.79
N GLY A 378 -24.90 -14.44 -13.62
CA GLY A 378 -25.20 -15.11 -14.91
C GLY A 378 -24.15 -14.92 -16.00
N VAL A 379 -22.95 -14.43 -15.69
CA VAL A 379 -21.87 -14.13 -16.63
C VAL A 379 -20.58 -14.77 -16.12
N GLU A 380 -19.82 -15.40 -17.02
CA GLU A 380 -18.48 -15.91 -16.74
C GLU A 380 -17.50 -14.73 -16.64
N ALA A 381 -17.43 -14.11 -15.45
CA ALA A 381 -16.61 -12.94 -15.16
C ALA A 381 -16.09 -12.99 -13.72
N THR A 382 -15.04 -12.21 -13.43
CA THR A 382 -14.50 -12.11 -12.08
C THR A 382 -15.42 -11.30 -11.19
N ASN A 383 -15.93 -11.94 -10.13
CA ASN A 383 -16.68 -11.30 -9.06
C ASN A 383 -15.77 -11.17 -7.83
N TYR A 384 -15.37 -9.96 -7.49
CA TYR A 384 -14.38 -9.73 -6.42
C TYR A 384 -14.91 -10.03 -5.01
N VAL A 385 -16.20 -10.19 -4.83
CA VAL A 385 -16.80 -10.73 -3.58
C VAL A 385 -16.28 -12.15 -3.28
N ASP A 386 -15.84 -12.88 -4.30
CA ASP A 386 -15.29 -14.23 -4.18
C ASP A 386 -13.78 -14.26 -3.92
N PHE A 387 -13.11 -13.10 -3.95
CA PHE A 387 -11.66 -13.00 -3.84
C PHE A 387 -11.19 -12.38 -2.53
N GLY A 388 -12.11 -11.87 -1.72
CA GLY A 388 -11.76 -11.21 -0.46
C GLY A 388 -12.95 -11.05 0.49
N PRO A 389 -12.72 -10.50 1.69
CA PRO A 389 -13.74 -10.45 2.74
C PRO A 389 -14.82 -9.38 2.54
N GLN A 390 -14.69 -8.50 1.52
CA GLN A 390 -15.58 -7.37 1.30
C GLN A 390 -16.63 -7.67 0.22
N ASN A 391 -17.92 -7.48 0.53
CA ASN A 391 -19.00 -7.54 -0.46
C ASN A 391 -19.16 -6.23 -1.23
N SER A 392 -19.19 -5.10 -0.52
CA SER A 392 -19.22 -3.78 -1.15
C SER A 392 -17.81 -3.22 -1.21
N ARG A 393 -17.36 -2.86 -2.42
CA ARG A 393 -15.97 -2.44 -2.67
C ARG A 393 -15.95 -1.17 -3.51
N GLY A 394 -15.19 -0.17 -3.03
CA GLY A 394 -14.93 1.05 -3.79
C GLY A 394 -13.94 0.83 -4.94
N PHE A 395 -13.90 1.76 -5.87
CA PHE A 395 -13.09 1.66 -7.09
C PHE A 395 -11.64 2.14 -6.87
N ARG A 396 -10.89 1.41 -6.03
CA ARG A 396 -9.48 1.70 -5.70
C ARG A 396 -8.54 1.57 -6.89
N ALA A 397 -8.86 0.68 -7.83
CA ALA A 397 -8.02 0.43 -8.99
C ALA A 397 -7.86 1.64 -9.92
N LEU A 398 -8.86 2.53 -10.01
CA LEU A 398 -8.86 3.62 -11.00
C LEU A 398 -7.65 4.55 -10.85
N LYS A 399 -7.31 4.94 -9.61
CA LYS A 399 -6.17 5.82 -9.34
C LYS A 399 -4.82 5.17 -9.70
N VAL A 400 -4.69 3.87 -9.44
CA VAL A 400 -3.50 3.08 -9.79
C VAL A 400 -3.40 2.92 -11.32
N TRP A 401 -4.51 2.56 -11.96
CA TRP A 401 -4.59 2.37 -13.40
C TRP A 401 -4.24 3.65 -14.19
N LEU A 402 -4.79 4.80 -13.79
CA LEU A 402 -4.47 6.08 -14.43
C LEU A 402 -3.00 6.48 -14.22
N ALA A 403 -2.46 6.27 -13.02
CA ALA A 403 -1.07 6.56 -12.72
C ALA A 403 -0.11 5.65 -13.51
N LEU A 404 -0.42 4.34 -13.61
CA LEU A 404 0.35 3.40 -14.45
C LEU A 404 0.31 3.79 -15.93
N ARG A 405 -0.82 4.26 -16.44
CA ARG A 405 -0.93 4.75 -17.83
C ARG A 405 -0.19 6.05 -18.07
N GLN A 406 -0.16 6.93 -17.07
CA GLN A 406 0.53 8.22 -17.18
C GLN A 406 2.06 8.05 -17.17
N ALA A 407 2.59 7.27 -16.25
CA ALA A 407 4.03 7.13 -16.06
C ALA A 407 4.64 5.99 -16.90
N GLY A 408 3.86 4.92 -17.13
CA GLY A 408 4.34 3.68 -17.72
C GLY A 408 5.32 2.93 -16.79
N GLY A 409 5.61 1.67 -17.12
CA GLY A 409 6.55 0.85 -16.31
C GLY A 409 7.94 1.47 -16.23
N ASP A 410 8.45 2.02 -17.34
CA ASP A 410 9.77 2.67 -17.36
C ASP A 410 9.82 3.96 -16.55
N GLY A 411 8.71 4.70 -16.49
CA GLY A 411 8.58 5.86 -15.61
C GLY A 411 8.74 5.47 -14.14
N TYR A 412 8.02 4.44 -13.71
CA TYR A 412 8.12 3.94 -12.34
C TYR A 412 9.51 3.39 -12.02
N ARG A 413 10.14 2.63 -12.93
CA ARG A 413 11.52 2.16 -12.75
C ARG A 413 12.48 3.31 -12.47
N ARG A 414 12.38 4.41 -13.23
CA ARG A 414 13.24 5.58 -13.04
C ARG A 414 12.98 6.27 -11.70
N MET A 415 11.72 6.47 -11.31
CA MET A 415 11.36 7.13 -10.04
C MET A 415 11.81 6.31 -8.84
N ILE A 416 11.55 5.00 -8.83
CA ILE A 416 11.98 4.10 -7.75
C ILE A 416 13.52 4.04 -7.66
N ALA A 417 14.21 3.93 -8.80
CA ALA A 417 15.67 3.96 -8.83
C ALA A 417 16.24 5.28 -8.28
N GLN A 418 15.59 6.41 -8.55
CA GLN A 418 15.97 7.71 -8.00
C GLN A 418 15.79 7.76 -6.48
N ASP A 419 14.67 7.28 -5.94
CA ASP A 419 14.43 7.22 -4.50
C ASP A 419 15.52 6.36 -3.80
N MET A 420 15.85 5.20 -4.38
CA MET A 420 16.94 4.35 -3.86
C MET A 420 18.30 5.05 -3.91
N ALA A 421 18.60 5.76 -4.99
CA ALA A 421 19.85 6.51 -5.13
C ALA A 421 19.94 7.67 -4.13
N LEU A 422 18.83 8.36 -3.86
CA LEU A 422 18.77 9.43 -2.85
C LEU A 422 18.99 8.90 -1.44
N ALA A 423 18.41 7.75 -1.11
CA ALA A 423 18.64 7.11 0.19
C ALA A 423 20.10 6.68 0.35
N ARG A 424 20.69 6.10 -0.69
CA ARG A 424 22.12 5.77 -0.69
C ARG A 424 22.99 7.01 -0.51
N HIS A 425 22.66 8.11 -1.19
CA HIS A 425 23.36 9.37 -1.02
C HIS A 425 23.28 9.88 0.42
N LEU A 426 22.14 9.79 1.10
CA LEU A 426 22.00 10.14 2.51
C LEU A 426 22.89 9.29 3.41
N PHE A 427 22.97 7.99 3.13
CA PHE A 427 23.84 7.09 3.86
C PHE A 427 25.33 7.50 3.71
N ASP A 428 25.77 7.75 2.48
CA ASP A 428 27.13 8.16 2.19
C ASP A 428 27.49 9.52 2.84
N LEU A 429 26.55 10.46 2.89
CA LEU A 429 26.70 11.72 3.61
C LEU A 429 26.84 11.51 5.13
N ALA A 430 26.03 10.63 5.71
CA ALA A 430 26.07 10.34 7.14
C ALA A 430 27.35 9.58 7.52
N ASP A 431 27.80 8.64 6.71
CA ASP A 431 29.03 7.85 6.92
C ASP A 431 30.28 8.72 6.85
N ALA A 432 30.30 9.68 5.94
CA ALA A 432 31.42 10.61 5.78
C ALA A 432 31.46 11.74 6.84
N HIS A 433 30.38 11.97 7.57
CA HIS A 433 30.30 13.12 8.49
C HIS A 433 30.80 12.78 9.90
N PRO A 434 31.75 13.57 10.50
CA PRO A 434 32.36 13.24 11.79
C PRO A 434 31.39 13.23 12.98
N GLU A 435 30.24 13.87 12.88
CA GLU A 435 29.21 13.94 13.93
C GLU A 435 28.01 13.05 13.66
N LEU A 436 28.07 12.17 12.65
CA LEU A 436 27.00 11.22 12.36
C LEU A 436 27.52 9.79 12.39
N GLU A 437 26.67 8.84 12.71
CA GLU A 437 26.90 7.41 12.56
C GLU A 437 25.85 6.86 11.61
N ALA A 438 26.28 6.41 10.43
CA ALA A 438 25.44 5.66 9.51
C ALA A 438 25.28 4.23 10.05
N LEU A 439 24.05 3.73 10.14
CA LEU A 439 23.76 2.42 10.73
C LEU A 439 23.36 1.39 9.67
N THR A 440 22.35 1.69 8.88
CA THR A 440 21.89 0.80 7.81
C THR A 440 21.38 1.57 6.59
N GLN A 441 21.45 0.92 5.43
CA GLN A 441 20.82 1.38 4.19
C GLN A 441 20.26 0.17 3.44
N GLY A 442 18.96 0.20 3.12
CA GLY A 442 18.29 -0.81 2.31
C GLY A 442 17.18 -0.19 1.47
N LEU A 443 17.10 -0.54 0.20
CA LEU A 443 16.17 0.06 -0.75
C LEU A 443 16.20 1.59 -0.67
N SER A 444 15.08 2.25 -0.30
CA SER A 444 15.01 3.70 -0.12
C SER A 444 14.97 4.13 1.36
N VAL A 445 15.44 3.28 2.27
CA VAL A 445 15.55 3.59 3.71
C VAL A 445 17.00 3.79 4.10
N THR A 446 17.28 4.86 4.85
CA THR A 446 18.56 5.11 5.53
C THR A 446 18.29 5.35 7.00
N ALA A 447 19.02 4.66 7.85
CA ALA A 447 19.00 4.86 9.30
C ALA A 447 20.39 5.35 9.76
N PHE A 448 20.40 6.45 10.51
CA PHE A 448 21.62 7.09 11.02
C PHE A 448 21.31 7.82 12.32
N ARG A 449 22.32 8.26 13.03
CA ARG A 449 22.15 9.04 14.27
C ARG A 449 23.23 10.12 14.42
N TYR A 450 22.92 11.14 15.20
CA TYR A 450 23.87 12.16 15.61
C TYR A 450 24.75 11.63 16.76
N VAL A 451 26.05 11.87 16.66
CA VAL A 451 27.04 11.49 17.66
C VAL A 451 27.95 12.71 17.96
N PRO A 452 27.87 13.29 19.17
CA PRO A 452 28.79 14.35 19.57
C PRO A 452 30.25 13.92 19.45
N PRO A 453 31.17 14.81 19.02
CA PRO A 453 32.59 14.46 18.83
C PRO A 453 33.28 13.87 20.06
N ASP A 454 32.94 14.36 21.26
CA ASP A 454 33.48 13.92 22.55
C ASP A 454 33.03 12.50 22.98
N LEU A 455 31.99 11.97 22.37
CA LEU A 455 31.49 10.61 22.64
C LEU A 455 31.96 9.57 21.63
N ARG A 456 32.55 9.99 20.50
CA ARG A 456 32.83 9.10 19.37
C ARG A 456 33.80 7.97 19.71
N ASP A 457 34.85 8.25 20.48
CA ASP A 457 35.85 7.25 20.90
C ASP A 457 35.34 6.27 21.98
N ARG A 458 34.12 6.51 22.48
CA ARG A 458 33.49 5.72 23.55
C ARG A 458 32.23 4.98 23.07
N LEU A 459 31.98 4.98 21.76
CA LEU A 459 30.85 4.23 21.17
C LEU A 459 30.90 2.77 21.61
N GLY A 460 29.71 2.19 21.88
CA GLY A 460 29.55 0.80 22.33
C GLY A 460 29.58 0.63 23.86
N SER A 461 29.92 1.66 24.65
CA SER A 461 29.73 1.59 26.09
C SER A 461 28.25 1.85 26.45
N PRO A 462 27.64 1.05 27.35
CA PRO A 462 26.21 1.15 27.66
C PRO A 462 25.76 2.58 28.04
N GLU A 463 26.54 3.26 28.88
CA GLU A 463 26.24 4.64 29.32
C GLU A 463 26.21 5.63 28.14
N VAL A 464 27.12 5.48 27.16
CA VAL A 464 27.16 6.35 25.98
C VAL A 464 26.00 6.03 25.04
N GLU A 465 25.69 4.74 24.85
CA GLU A 465 24.57 4.34 23.99
C GLU A 465 23.23 4.83 24.55
N ASP A 466 23.00 4.74 25.86
CA ASP A 466 21.79 5.27 26.50
C ASP A 466 21.69 6.79 26.30
N ARG A 467 22.79 7.54 26.51
CA ARG A 467 22.83 8.99 26.26
C ARG A 467 22.56 9.34 24.81
N LEU A 468 23.12 8.60 23.85
CA LEU A 468 22.90 8.81 22.42
C LEU A 468 21.45 8.51 22.01
N ASN A 469 20.84 7.49 22.60
CA ASN A 469 19.44 7.15 22.38
C ASN A 469 18.52 8.29 22.81
N GLU A 470 18.70 8.84 24.02
CA GLU A 470 17.90 10.00 24.49
C GLU A 470 18.16 11.25 23.65
N LEU A 471 19.42 11.52 23.27
CA LEU A 471 19.78 12.65 22.43
C LEU A 471 19.10 12.60 21.06
N ASN A 472 19.14 11.46 20.38
CA ASN A 472 18.56 11.31 19.05
C ASN A 472 17.02 11.31 19.08
N LYS A 473 16.42 10.83 20.16
CA LYS A 473 14.97 10.95 20.39
C LYS A 473 14.56 12.43 20.51
N GLU A 474 15.28 13.22 21.31
CA GLU A 474 15.00 14.67 21.44
C GLU A 474 15.20 15.41 20.11
N ILE A 475 16.22 15.03 19.30
CA ILE A 475 16.42 15.58 17.96
C ILE A 475 15.19 15.30 17.08
N GLN A 476 14.69 14.07 17.05
CA GLN A 476 13.49 13.72 16.30
C GLN A 476 12.28 14.54 16.74
N ASP A 477 12.03 14.61 18.05
CA ASP A 477 10.91 15.35 18.64
C ASP A 477 10.94 16.85 18.26
N ARG A 478 12.14 17.44 18.19
CA ARG A 478 12.30 18.83 17.74
C ARG A 478 12.07 19.00 16.24
N MET A 479 12.55 18.04 15.44
CA MET A 479 12.32 18.08 13.99
C MET A 479 10.83 18.00 13.66
N GLU A 480 10.11 17.07 14.30
CA GLU A 480 8.67 16.89 14.09
C GLU A 480 7.87 18.15 14.43
N ARG A 481 8.25 18.86 15.52
CA ARG A 481 7.60 20.13 15.92
C ARG A 481 8.06 21.34 15.09
N GLY A 482 9.27 21.28 14.56
CA GLY A 482 9.86 22.41 13.85
C GLY A 482 9.36 22.60 12.42
N GLY A 483 8.77 21.59 11.82
CA GLY A 483 8.21 21.65 10.47
C GLY A 483 9.23 21.75 9.33
N GLU A 484 10.55 21.72 9.61
CA GLU A 484 11.58 21.83 8.58
C GLU A 484 11.80 20.52 7.80
N ALA A 485 11.66 19.38 8.49
CA ALA A 485 11.67 18.04 7.92
C ALA A 485 10.93 17.09 8.87
N PHE A 486 10.53 15.93 8.37
CA PHE A 486 9.91 14.89 9.16
C PHE A 486 10.60 13.55 8.90
N VAL A 487 11.05 12.87 9.97
CA VAL A 487 11.66 11.54 9.94
C VAL A 487 10.94 10.63 10.94
N SER A 488 11.04 9.32 10.76
CA SER A 488 10.65 8.34 11.78
C SER A 488 11.89 7.86 12.54
N ASN A 489 11.67 6.96 13.50
CA ASN A 489 12.75 6.25 14.18
C ASN A 489 12.84 4.78 13.77
N ALA A 490 13.98 4.18 14.07
CA ALA A 490 14.17 2.74 14.15
C ALA A 490 15.07 2.43 15.35
N VAL A 491 15.02 1.19 15.86
CA VAL A 491 15.97 0.69 16.86
C VAL A 491 16.76 -0.43 16.21
N ILE A 492 18.07 -0.23 16.07
CA ILE A 492 18.97 -1.14 15.36
C ILE A 492 20.09 -1.56 16.30
N GLY A 493 20.09 -2.83 16.69
CA GLY A 493 21.07 -3.33 17.67
C GLY A 493 21.05 -2.55 19.00
N GLY A 494 19.86 -2.12 19.45
CA GLY A 494 19.70 -1.31 20.66
C GLY A 494 20.00 0.19 20.50
N LYS A 495 20.40 0.64 19.30
CA LYS A 495 20.65 2.05 18.97
C LYS A 495 19.42 2.72 18.43
N TYR A 496 19.00 3.84 19.04
CA TYR A 496 17.96 4.69 18.51
C TYR A 496 18.47 5.47 17.29
N ALA A 497 17.84 5.27 16.15
CA ALA A 497 18.23 5.86 14.88
C ALA A 497 17.14 6.78 14.34
N LEU A 498 17.55 7.87 13.71
CA LEU A 498 16.71 8.64 12.81
C LEU A 498 16.59 7.85 11.50
N ARG A 499 15.37 7.54 11.11
CA ARG A 499 15.09 6.72 9.93
C ARG A 499 14.41 7.58 8.85
N ALA A 500 15.10 7.78 7.75
CA ALA A 500 14.59 8.44 6.56
C ALA A 500 14.20 7.40 5.51
N CYS A 501 12.96 7.46 5.05
CA CYS A 501 12.46 6.66 3.93
C CYS A 501 12.07 7.60 2.78
N ILE A 502 12.65 7.38 1.60
CA ILE A 502 12.38 8.20 0.42
C ILE A 502 11.42 7.46 -0.49
N VAL A 503 10.17 7.86 -0.48
CA VAL A 503 9.07 7.39 -1.36
C VAL A 503 8.32 8.63 -1.83
N ASN A 504 9.05 9.54 -2.51
CA ASN A 504 8.54 10.86 -2.82
C ASN A 504 9.17 11.42 -4.10
N PHE A 505 8.40 11.49 -5.18
CA PHE A 505 8.87 12.02 -6.46
C PHE A 505 9.19 13.53 -6.46
N ASN A 506 8.84 14.26 -5.39
CA ASN A 506 9.21 15.68 -5.21
C ASN A 506 10.58 15.83 -4.53
N THR A 507 11.10 14.80 -3.87
CA THR A 507 12.38 14.85 -3.16
C THR A 507 13.54 14.88 -4.16
N ILE A 508 14.44 15.82 -3.97
CA ILE A 508 15.67 15.97 -4.76
C ILE A 508 16.91 15.90 -3.86
N ARG A 509 18.07 15.81 -4.46
CA ARG A 509 19.36 15.70 -3.77
C ARG A 509 19.55 16.78 -2.70
N ARG A 510 19.19 18.02 -2.99
CA ARG A 510 19.29 19.16 -2.06
C ARG A 510 18.45 18.99 -0.79
N ASP A 511 17.30 18.30 -0.88
CA ASP A 511 16.44 18.04 0.28
C ASP A 511 17.08 17.04 1.23
N VAL A 512 17.77 16.04 0.67
CA VAL A 512 18.54 15.03 1.40
C VAL A 512 19.74 15.66 2.10
N GLU A 513 20.49 16.52 1.40
CA GLU A 513 21.60 17.30 1.95
C GLU A 513 21.13 18.22 3.09
N ALA A 514 19.99 18.90 2.90
CA ALA A 514 19.39 19.74 3.94
C ALA A 514 18.95 18.94 5.18
N LEU A 515 18.51 17.68 5.02
CA LEU A 515 18.18 16.80 6.16
C LEU A 515 19.43 16.52 6.99
N GLN A 516 20.55 16.16 6.35
CA GLN A 516 21.82 15.91 7.02
C GLN A 516 22.30 17.14 7.79
N GLU A 517 22.28 18.32 7.17
CA GLU A 517 22.64 19.59 7.81
C GLU A 517 21.73 19.94 9.00
N LEU A 518 20.42 19.69 8.86
CA LEU A 518 19.43 19.92 9.91
C LEU A 518 19.71 19.05 11.14
N VAL A 519 19.98 17.75 10.94
CA VAL A 519 20.27 16.82 12.04
C VAL A 519 21.54 17.25 12.80
N VAL A 520 22.59 17.64 12.10
CA VAL A 520 23.82 18.13 12.74
C VAL A 520 23.58 19.42 13.52
N ARG A 521 22.87 20.38 12.92
CA ARG A 521 22.52 21.64 13.59
C ARG A 521 21.70 21.41 14.87
N MET A 522 20.68 20.57 14.80
CA MET A 522 19.84 20.24 15.95
C MET A 522 20.62 19.44 17.00
N GLY A 523 21.45 18.47 16.56
CA GLY A 523 22.31 17.70 17.44
C GLY A 523 23.23 18.57 18.29
N ARG A 524 23.88 19.53 17.67
CA ARG A 524 24.73 20.51 18.39
C ARG A 524 23.92 21.37 19.37
N ALA A 525 22.71 21.76 19.00
CA ALA A 525 21.83 22.57 19.86
C ALA A 525 21.22 21.78 21.04
N VAL A 526 21.14 20.46 20.96
CA VAL A 526 20.64 19.61 22.04
C VAL A 526 21.78 19.11 22.94
N ALA A 527 22.97 18.86 22.36
CA ALA A 527 24.13 18.35 23.10
C ALA A 527 24.86 19.44 23.91
N GLY A 528 24.78 20.69 23.51
CA GLY A 528 25.48 21.84 24.13
C GLY A 528 24.64 22.78 24.86
#